data_140b8e47f71eb52f00d094a9f42b29e2
#
_entry.id   140b8e47f71eb52f00d094a9f42b29e2
#
_cell.length_a   1.000
_cell.length_b   1.000
_cell.length_c   1.000
_cell.angle_alpha   90.00
_cell.angle_beta   90.00
_cell.angle_gamma   90.00
#
_symmetry.space_group_name_H-M   'P 1'
#
loop_
_entity.id
_entity.type
_entity.pdbx_description
1 polymer ?
#
loop_
_entity_poly.entity_id
_entity_poly.type
_entity_poly.pdbx_seq_one_letter_code
_entity_poly.pdbx_strand_id
1 'polypeptide(L)'
;MITLQRHVIGALVRHFQLTPGALGAPFYGPLPDAGYAAQVAQWYESLPPASRLSPEAFAVLAAPDLVSDVRVFQGRGSLTRTWAMARFGEKPGPFLLAAPQGENGDLKIEVLDSSDAFSDTLLTWLIGGSEPSEPELNVRLTQPECAILLALADLYSRDAFSSYIAHRPVEDRYSQELIARAYHEAVTVDDPRWLLSFALPLLDDGVAHLDGGAIAQALQGLHRRGLIEPAGQDWKFTIPGEYAALSFHRRTVTVAVDTVAADVDGRLGTHAALLLRSDEPLWFMNLPVEGEAALTGISLQAARDILDALFTPLAKAPLQRPPAPQTTAAPPPPPGPPAPPPYSAAPAPPYAAQPPYGGAPYAATPADGICPACGQPVVAGAVFCGNCGARIG
;
A
#
# COMPACT_ATOMS: atom_id res chain seq x y z
N MET A 1 -19.64 -19.63 3.79
CA MET A 1 -18.42 -19.51 2.95
C MET A 1 -18.47 -20.50 1.80
N ILE A 2 -18.24 -20.09 0.55
CA ILE A 2 -18.24 -20.94 -0.67
C ILE A 2 -17.11 -20.51 -1.59
N THR A 3 -16.54 -21.44 -2.37
CA THR A 3 -15.58 -21.12 -3.44
C THR A 3 -16.23 -21.36 -4.79
N LEU A 4 -16.23 -20.35 -5.65
CA LEU A 4 -16.83 -20.38 -6.98
C LEU A 4 -15.86 -19.85 -8.03
N GLN A 5 -15.91 -20.43 -9.22
CA GLN A 5 -15.21 -19.92 -10.39
C GLN A 5 -15.98 -18.71 -10.96
N ARG A 6 -15.27 -17.74 -11.53
CA ARG A 6 -15.89 -16.51 -12.06
C ARG A 6 -16.96 -16.81 -13.12
N HIS A 7 -16.72 -17.76 -14.02
CA HIS A 7 -17.71 -18.14 -15.04
C HIS A 7 -18.94 -18.82 -14.43
N VAL A 8 -18.80 -19.52 -13.29
CA VAL A 8 -19.93 -20.08 -12.53
C VAL A 8 -20.76 -18.94 -11.91
N ILE A 9 -20.09 -17.93 -11.34
CA ILE A 9 -20.78 -16.73 -10.82
C ILE A 9 -21.55 -16.05 -11.97
N GLY A 10 -20.92 -15.85 -13.13
CA GLY A 10 -21.58 -15.28 -14.31
C GLY A 10 -22.80 -16.08 -14.78
N ALA A 11 -22.72 -17.42 -14.74
CA ALA A 11 -23.86 -18.29 -15.07
C ALA A 11 -25.02 -18.10 -14.08
N LEU A 12 -24.73 -17.98 -12.78
CA LEU A 12 -25.74 -17.77 -11.75
C LEU A 12 -26.34 -16.36 -11.79
N VAL A 13 -25.53 -15.34 -12.08
CA VAL A 13 -26.03 -13.96 -12.34
C VAL A 13 -27.04 -13.97 -13.47
N ARG A 14 -26.76 -14.68 -14.58
CA ARG A 14 -27.70 -14.82 -15.67
C ARG A 14 -28.94 -15.63 -15.29
N HIS A 15 -28.78 -16.74 -14.59
CA HIS A 15 -29.89 -17.60 -14.16
C HIS A 15 -30.87 -16.85 -13.26
N PHE A 16 -30.36 -16.08 -12.29
CA PHE A 16 -31.18 -15.25 -11.41
C PHE A 16 -31.70 -13.98 -12.07
N GLN A 17 -31.45 -13.76 -13.36
CA GLN A 17 -31.87 -12.60 -14.14
C GLN A 17 -31.44 -11.26 -13.50
N LEU A 18 -30.24 -11.25 -12.87
CA LEU A 18 -29.71 -10.07 -12.23
C LEU A 18 -29.16 -9.09 -13.28
N THR A 19 -29.36 -7.81 -13.04
CA THR A 19 -28.79 -6.76 -13.88
C THR A 19 -27.34 -6.53 -13.53
N PRO A 20 -26.39 -6.78 -14.45
CA PRO A 20 -24.97 -6.54 -14.18
C PRO A 20 -24.66 -5.05 -14.05
N GLY A 21 -23.87 -4.71 -13.03
CA GLY A 21 -23.31 -3.37 -12.83
C GLY A 21 -21.84 -3.31 -13.24
N ALA A 22 -21.32 -2.11 -13.50
CA ALA A 22 -19.94 -1.90 -13.91
C ALA A 22 -18.92 -2.41 -12.87
N LEU A 23 -19.17 -2.17 -11.59
CA LEU A 23 -18.29 -2.60 -10.49
C LEU A 23 -18.32 -4.11 -10.26
N GLY A 24 -19.37 -4.83 -10.69
CA GLY A 24 -19.48 -6.28 -10.56
C GLY A 24 -18.69 -7.07 -11.62
N ALA A 25 -18.41 -6.47 -12.77
CA ALA A 25 -17.79 -7.16 -13.91
C ALA A 25 -16.51 -7.97 -13.57
N PRO A 26 -15.59 -7.49 -12.72
CA PRO A 26 -14.39 -8.26 -12.35
C PRO A 26 -14.67 -9.58 -11.63
N PHE A 27 -15.86 -9.75 -11.03
CA PHE A 27 -16.20 -10.92 -10.21
C PHE A 27 -16.92 -12.03 -10.97
N TYR A 28 -17.58 -11.74 -12.08
CA TYR A 28 -18.32 -12.75 -12.82
C TYR A 28 -17.82 -12.98 -14.28
N GLY A 29 -16.97 -12.08 -14.80
CA GLY A 29 -16.48 -12.20 -16.17
C GLY A 29 -17.59 -12.10 -17.24
N PRO A 30 -17.37 -12.57 -18.49
CA PRO A 30 -18.38 -12.60 -19.53
C PRO A 30 -19.56 -13.49 -19.13
N LEU A 31 -20.80 -13.02 -19.38
CA LEU A 31 -21.98 -13.82 -19.11
C LEU A 31 -22.08 -14.95 -20.14
N PRO A 32 -22.16 -16.22 -19.72
CA PRO A 32 -22.25 -17.37 -20.61
C PRO A 32 -23.61 -17.46 -21.30
N ASP A 33 -23.76 -18.40 -22.24
CA ASP A 33 -25.07 -18.68 -22.88
C ASP A 33 -26.11 -19.23 -21.88
N ALA A 34 -27.38 -19.21 -22.29
CA ALA A 34 -28.49 -19.63 -21.42
C ALA A 34 -28.47 -21.12 -21.10
N GLY A 35 -27.99 -21.97 -22.04
CA GLY A 35 -27.93 -23.42 -21.85
C GLY A 35 -26.91 -23.79 -20.77
N TYR A 36 -25.73 -23.20 -20.82
CA TYR A 36 -24.71 -23.38 -19.78
C TYR A 36 -25.18 -22.82 -18.42
N ALA A 37 -25.82 -21.64 -18.41
CA ALA A 37 -26.34 -21.06 -17.18
C ALA A 37 -27.41 -22.00 -16.53
N ALA A 38 -28.26 -22.64 -17.29
CA ALA A 38 -29.24 -23.60 -16.77
C ALA A 38 -28.59 -24.86 -16.17
N GLN A 39 -27.53 -25.38 -16.80
CA GLN A 39 -26.78 -26.53 -16.28
C GLN A 39 -26.09 -26.18 -14.97
N VAL A 40 -25.44 -25.03 -14.88
CA VAL A 40 -24.78 -24.51 -13.65
C VAL A 40 -25.82 -24.32 -12.55
N ALA A 41 -26.98 -23.76 -12.86
CA ALA A 41 -28.08 -23.58 -11.90
C ALA A 41 -28.56 -24.90 -11.31
N GLN A 42 -28.79 -25.93 -12.16
CA GLN A 42 -29.17 -27.25 -11.69
C GLN A 42 -28.12 -27.87 -10.75
N TRP A 43 -26.84 -27.76 -11.11
CA TRP A 43 -25.78 -28.18 -10.24
C TRP A 43 -25.80 -27.39 -8.91
N TYR A 44 -25.91 -26.06 -8.96
CA TYR A 44 -25.93 -25.20 -7.80
C TYR A 44 -27.09 -25.50 -6.86
N GLU A 45 -28.28 -25.76 -7.40
CA GLU A 45 -29.47 -26.17 -6.66
C GLU A 45 -29.34 -27.56 -6.03
N SER A 46 -28.42 -28.41 -6.51
CA SER A 46 -28.12 -29.70 -5.92
C SER A 46 -27.22 -29.62 -4.70
N LEU A 47 -26.54 -28.48 -4.48
CA LEU A 47 -25.69 -28.29 -3.31
C LEU A 47 -26.52 -28.20 -2.02
N PRO A 48 -25.96 -28.58 -0.85
CA PRO A 48 -26.61 -28.35 0.43
C PRO A 48 -26.95 -26.86 0.63
N PRO A 49 -28.08 -26.50 1.23
CA PRO A 49 -28.46 -25.09 1.45
C PRO A 49 -27.39 -24.25 2.17
N ALA A 50 -26.70 -24.82 3.16
CA ALA A 50 -25.60 -24.15 3.86
C ALA A 50 -24.36 -23.87 2.98
N SER A 51 -24.30 -24.50 1.80
CA SER A 51 -23.21 -24.31 0.82
C SER A 51 -23.62 -23.41 -0.35
N ARG A 52 -24.74 -22.69 -0.23
CA ARG A 52 -25.25 -21.77 -1.27
C ARG A 52 -25.21 -20.35 -0.78
N LEU A 53 -24.95 -19.43 -1.69
CA LEU A 53 -25.23 -17.99 -1.47
C LEU A 53 -26.71 -17.72 -1.74
N SER A 54 -27.27 -16.73 -1.07
CA SER A 54 -28.62 -16.28 -1.38
C SER A 54 -28.67 -15.50 -2.70
N PRO A 55 -29.85 -15.39 -3.36
CA PRO A 55 -30.00 -14.51 -4.53
C PRO A 55 -29.58 -13.05 -4.25
N GLU A 56 -29.79 -12.56 -3.03
CA GLU A 56 -29.38 -11.22 -2.60
C GLU A 56 -27.84 -11.08 -2.61
N ALA A 57 -27.11 -12.11 -2.20
CA ALA A 57 -25.65 -12.13 -2.27
C ALA A 57 -25.15 -12.10 -3.73
N PHE A 58 -25.83 -12.84 -4.64
CA PHE A 58 -25.52 -12.72 -6.06
C PHE A 58 -25.89 -11.36 -6.63
N ALA A 59 -26.92 -10.69 -6.14
CA ALA A 59 -27.25 -9.34 -6.55
C ALA A 59 -26.14 -8.34 -6.16
N VAL A 60 -25.51 -8.53 -5.00
CA VAL A 60 -24.30 -7.74 -4.61
C VAL A 60 -23.14 -8.04 -5.55
N LEU A 61 -22.83 -9.31 -5.84
CA LEU A 61 -21.76 -9.69 -6.78
C LEU A 61 -21.98 -9.14 -8.19
N ALA A 62 -23.23 -9.12 -8.65
CA ALA A 62 -23.59 -8.65 -9.99
C ALA A 62 -23.50 -7.12 -10.13
N ALA A 63 -23.96 -6.39 -9.12
CA ALA A 63 -24.07 -4.93 -9.15
C ALA A 63 -23.84 -4.35 -7.74
N PRO A 64 -22.61 -4.39 -7.23
CA PRO A 64 -22.28 -3.72 -5.98
C PRO A 64 -22.30 -2.19 -6.17
N ASP A 65 -22.74 -1.47 -5.15
CA ASP A 65 -22.64 -0.01 -5.09
C ASP A 65 -21.29 0.42 -4.49
N LEU A 66 -20.60 -0.49 -3.78
CA LEU A 66 -19.28 -0.30 -3.22
C LEU A 66 -18.43 -1.54 -3.45
N VAL A 67 -17.20 -1.32 -3.89
CA VAL A 67 -16.12 -2.33 -3.97
C VAL A 67 -14.87 -1.75 -3.36
N SER A 68 -14.32 -2.42 -2.36
CA SER A 68 -13.03 -2.08 -1.76
C SER A 68 -12.02 -3.20 -1.99
N ASP A 69 -10.90 -2.90 -2.64
CA ASP A 69 -9.73 -3.79 -2.70
C ASP A 69 -8.90 -3.60 -1.43
N VAL A 70 -8.96 -4.56 -0.54
CA VAL A 70 -8.25 -4.53 0.73
C VAL A 70 -7.07 -5.48 0.66
N ARG A 71 -5.88 -4.93 0.84
CA ARG A 71 -4.62 -5.68 0.90
C ARG A 71 -4.02 -5.53 2.27
N VAL A 72 -3.65 -6.65 2.89
CA VAL A 72 -3.00 -6.68 4.21
C VAL A 72 -1.68 -7.40 4.08
N PHE A 73 -0.61 -6.71 4.41
CA PHE A 73 0.72 -7.28 4.51
C PHE A 73 1.14 -7.39 5.96
N GLN A 74 1.50 -8.59 6.40
CA GLN A 74 1.97 -8.86 7.75
C GLN A 74 3.47 -9.15 7.75
N GLY A 75 4.20 -8.70 8.76
CA GLY A 75 5.65 -8.60 8.84
C GLY A 75 6.50 -9.85 8.61
N ARG A 76 5.90 -10.99 8.28
CA ARG A 76 6.61 -12.22 7.88
C ARG A 76 6.40 -12.59 6.40
N GLY A 77 5.91 -11.64 5.58
CA GLY A 77 5.72 -11.87 4.15
C GLY A 77 4.37 -12.48 3.78
N SER A 78 3.39 -12.47 4.67
CA SER A 78 2.02 -12.86 4.35
C SER A 78 1.28 -11.69 3.71
N LEU A 79 0.88 -11.83 2.45
CA LEU A 79 0.00 -10.91 1.75
C LEU A 79 -1.39 -11.55 1.63
N THR A 80 -2.39 -10.87 2.16
CA THR A 80 -3.80 -11.22 1.97
C THR A 80 -4.47 -10.13 1.13
N ARG A 81 -5.20 -10.54 0.11
CA ARG A 81 -6.04 -9.65 -0.71
C ARG A 81 -7.49 -10.09 -0.62
N THR A 82 -8.38 -9.14 -0.36
CA THR A 82 -9.82 -9.39 -0.23
C THR A 82 -10.58 -8.21 -0.85
N TRP A 83 -11.57 -8.50 -1.66
CA TRP A 83 -12.54 -7.50 -2.10
C TRP A 83 -13.72 -7.49 -1.14
N ALA A 84 -14.00 -6.34 -0.56
CA ALA A 84 -15.21 -6.10 0.22
C ALA A 84 -16.26 -5.44 -0.69
N MET A 85 -17.49 -5.93 -0.66
CA MET A 85 -18.56 -5.47 -1.52
C MET A 85 -19.84 -5.25 -0.74
N ALA A 86 -20.54 -4.18 -1.07
CA ALA A 86 -21.84 -3.90 -0.49
C ALA A 86 -22.79 -3.36 -1.56
N ARG A 87 -24.08 -3.50 -1.28
CA ARG A 87 -25.14 -2.88 -2.02
C ARG A 87 -26.03 -2.10 -1.07
N PHE A 88 -26.33 -0.86 -1.43
CA PHE A 88 -27.10 0.08 -0.65
C PHE A 88 -28.44 0.38 -1.36
N GLY A 89 -29.30 1.18 -0.78
CA GLY A 89 -30.57 1.60 -1.38
C GLY A 89 -31.78 0.94 -0.76
N GLU A 90 -32.90 0.85 -1.50
CA GLU A 90 -34.18 0.35 -0.98
C GLU A 90 -34.14 -1.14 -0.57
N LYS A 91 -33.27 -1.91 -1.21
CA LYS A 91 -33.04 -3.33 -0.91
C LYS A 91 -31.53 -3.55 -0.68
N PRO A 92 -31.04 -3.21 0.51
CA PRO A 92 -29.64 -3.47 0.83
C PRO A 92 -29.37 -4.98 0.80
N GLY A 93 -28.23 -5.35 0.23
CA GLY A 93 -27.76 -6.73 0.25
C GLY A 93 -26.87 -7.01 1.46
N PRO A 94 -26.46 -8.27 1.67
CA PRO A 94 -25.46 -8.61 2.66
C PRO A 94 -24.10 -7.98 2.31
N PHE A 95 -23.24 -7.83 3.31
CA PHE A 95 -21.84 -7.45 3.07
C PHE A 95 -21.07 -8.68 2.65
N LEU A 96 -20.34 -8.60 1.54
CA LEU A 96 -19.60 -9.73 0.98
C LEU A 96 -18.11 -9.50 1.02
N LEU A 97 -17.38 -10.56 1.33
CA LEU A 97 -15.94 -10.65 1.12
C LEU A 97 -15.66 -11.66 0.01
N ALA A 98 -14.83 -11.30 -0.95
CA ALA A 98 -14.34 -12.19 -1.99
C ALA A 98 -12.82 -12.18 -2.02
N ALA A 99 -12.19 -13.33 -1.82
CA ALA A 99 -10.75 -13.48 -1.85
C ALA A 99 -10.33 -14.40 -3.01
N PRO A 100 -9.28 -14.04 -3.78
CA PRO A 100 -8.78 -14.93 -4.83
C PRO A 100 -8.22 -16.21 -4.22
N GLN A 101 -8.48 -17.35 -4.88
CA GLN A 101 -8.01 -18.67 -4.50
C GLN A 101 -7.25 -19.30 -5.65
N GLY A 102 -5.97 -19.63 -5.40
CA GLY A 102 -5.12 -20.27 -6.42
C GLY A 102 -4.90 -19.42 -7.67
N GLU A 103 -4.30 -20.04 -8.68
CA GLU A 103 -3.96 -19.38 -9.96
C GLU A 103 -5.13 -19.34 -10.94
N ASN A 104 -6.20 -20.11 -10.70
CA ASN A 104 -7.32 -20.28 -11.64
C ASN A 104 -8.36 -19.15 -11.58
N GLY A 105 -8.16 -18.15 -10.71
CA GLY A 105 -9.09 -17.04 -10.56
C GLY A 105 -10.40 -17.41 -9.83
N ASP A 106 -10.42 -18.51 -9.10
CA ASP A 106 -11.52 -18.88 -8.21
C ASP A 106 -11.68 -17.83 -7.12
N LEU A 107 -12.91 -17.61 -6.67
CA LEU A 107 -13.21 -16.68 -5.59
C LEU A 107 -13.78 -17.42 -4.39
N LYS A 108 -13.13 -17.26 -3.25
CA LYS A 108 -13.67 -17.65 -1.95
C LYS A 108 -14.57 -16.52 -1.47
N ILE A 109 -15.87 -16.79 -1.35
CA ILE A 109 -16.88 -15.81 -0.98
C ILE A 109 -17.37 -16.09 0.43
N GLU A 110 -17.38 -15.08 1.24
CA GLU A 110 -17.91 -15.07 2.61
C GLU A 110 -18.98 -13.99 2.71
N VAL A 111 -20.05 -14.31 3.42
CA VAL A 111 -21.15 -13.39 3.70
C VAL A 111 -21.01 -12.95 5.15
N LEU A 112 -20.99 -11.65 5.38
CA LEU A 112 -20.99 -11.06 6.71
C LEU A 112 -22.33 -10.35 6.98
N ASP A 113 -22.70 -10.27 8.26
CA ASP A 113 -23.92 -9.61 8.68
C ASP A 113 -23.83 -8.08 8.50
N SER A 114 -22.62 -7.52 8.62
CA SER A 114 -22.38 -6.08 8.45
C SER A 114 -20.93 -5.78 8.04
N SER A 115 -20.68 -4.54 7.59
CA SER A 115 -19.33 -4.00 7.37
C SER A 115 -18.53 -3.91 8.67
N ASP A 116 -19.19 -3.69 9.81
CA ASP A 116 -18.54 -3.55 11.12
C ASP A 116 -17.75 -4.80 11.50
N ALA A 117 -18.29 -5.99 11.17
CA ALA A 117 -17.58 -7.26 11.41
C ALA A 117 -16.26 -7.34 10.62
N PHE A 118 -16.20 -6.73 9.43
CA PHE A 118 -14.99 -6.63 8.65
C PHE A 118 -14.02 -5.58 9.18
N SER A 119 -14.53 -4.40 9.55
CA SER A 119 -13.76 -3.37 10.25
C SER A 119 -13.11 -3.93 11.52
N ASP A 120 -13.85 -4.68 12.34
CA ASP A 120 -13.34 -5.35 13.54
C ASP A 120 -12.22 -6.35 13.22
N THR A 121 -12.35 -7.10 12.13
CA THR A 121 -11.30 -8.00 11.67
C THR A 121 -10.03 -7.24 11.31
N LEU A 122 -10.12 -6.15 10.56
CA LEU A 122 -8.97 -5.30 10.19
C LEU A 122 -8.33 -4.66 11.43
N LEU A 123 -9.16 -4.16 12.34
CA LEU A 123 -8.69 -3.60 13.61
C LEU A 123 -7.95 -4.62 14.47
N THR A 124 -8.40 -5.87 14.50
CA THR A 124 -7.69 -6.94 15.23
C THR A 124 -6.24 -7.09 14.77
N TRP A 125 -5.97 -6.91 13.48
CA TRP A 125 -4.59 -6.92 12.97
C TRP A 125 -3.83 -5.65 13.34
N LEU A 126 -4.51 -4.49 13.42
CA LEU A 126 -3.90 -3.19 13.74
C LEU A 126 -3.69 -2.99 15.25
N ILE A 127 -4.40 -3.70 16.13
CA ILE A 127 -4.24 -3.58 17.58
C ILE A 127 -2.82 -3.99 18.01
N GLY A 128 -2.27 -5.07 17.44
CA GLY A 128 -0.94 -5.56 17.83
C GLY A 128 -0.87 -5.94 19.31
N GLY A 129 0.31 -5.80 19.91
CA GLY A 129 0.56 -6.15 21.31
C GLY A 129 0.38 -5.02 22.34
N SER A 130 0.19 -3.78 21.91
CA SER A 130 0.09 -2.59 22.77
C SER A 130 -0.84 -1.56 22.17
N GLU A 131 -1.39 -0.70 23.00
CA GLU A 131 -2.14 0.48 22.53
C GLU A 131 -1.18 1.40 21.74
N PRO A 132 -1.59 1.87 20.54
CA PRO A 132 -0.74 2.72 19.73
C PRO A 132 -0.57 4.11 20.37
N SER A 133 0.65 4.63 20.32
CA SER A 133 0.89 6.04 20.57
C SER A 133 0.42 6.88 19.39
N GLU A 134 -0.10 8.06 19.65
CA GLU A 134 -0.45 9.04 18.61
C GLU A 134 0.74 9.99 18.42
N PRO A 135 1.52 9.85 17.34
CA PRO A 135 2.57 10.81 17.07
C PRO A 135 1.97 12.16 16.67
N GLU A 136 2.60 13.25 17.12
CA GLU A 136 2.17 14.62 16.79
C GLU A 136 2.39 15.01 15.32
N LEU A 137 2.91 14.11 14.50
CA LEU A 137 3.15 14.37 13.09
C LEU A 137 1.83 14.36 12.31
N ASN A 138 1.51 15.49 11.70
CA ASN A 138 0.43 15.62 10.74
C ASN A 138 0.94 16.47 9.57
N VAL A 139 1.16 15.84 8.42
CA VAL A 139 1.75 16.50 7.27
C VAL A 139 0.93 16.22 6.01
N ARG A 140 0.76 17.26 5.18
CA ARG A 140 0.17 17.14 3.85
C ARG A 140 1.26 17.01 2.82
N LEU A 141 1.07 16.12 1.87
CA LEU A 141 2.04 15.76 0.85
C LEU A 141 1.36 15.74 -0.51
N THR A 142 2.02 16.23 -1.55
CA THR A 142 1.59 15.91 -2.91
C THR A 142 1.80 14.42 -3.17
N GLN A 143 1.15 13.86 -4.18
CA GLN A 143 1.32 12.45 -4.57
C GLN A 143 2.80 12.10 -4.86
N PRO A 144 3.58 12.91 -5.63
CA PRO A 144 5.01 12.68 -5.78
C PRO A 144 5.81 12.76 -4.48
N GLU A 145 5.52 13.72 -3.58
CA GLU A 145 6.16 13.82 -2.28
C GLU A 145 5.91 12.56 -1.43
N CYS A 146 4.68 12.06 -1.49
CA CYS A 146 4.30 10.82 -0.82
C CYS A 146 5.13 9.63 -1.33
N ALA A 147 5.19 9.43 -2.66
CA ALA A 147 5.97 8.34 -3.24
C ALA A 147 7.46 8.42 -2.91
N ILE A 148 8.05 9.61 -2.95
CA ILE A 148 9.47 9.79 -2.61
C ILE A 148 9.71 9.60 -1.12
N LEU A 149 8.79 9.99 -0.23
CA LEU A 149 8.88 9.66 1.20
C LEU A 149 8.86 8.14 1.44
N LEU A 150 7.98 7.40 0.76
CA LEU A 150 7.92 5.95 0.88
C LEU A 150 9.17 5.27 0.30
N ALA A 151 9.72 5.77 -0.81
CA ALA A 151 10.98 5.29 -1.38
C ALA A 151 12.17 5.53 -0.42
N LEU A 152 12.22 6.70 0.22
CA LEU A 152 13.23 7.03 1.25
C LEU A 152 13.09 6.12 2.47
N ALA A 153 11.88 5.82 2.93
CA ALA A 153 11.63 4.91 4.04
C ALA A 153 12.06 3.46 3.71
N ASP A 154 11.83 3.02 2.46
CA ASP A 154 12.32 1.72 1.99
C ASP A 154 13.85 1.68 1.91
N LEU A 155 14.47 2.77 1.46
CA LEU A 155 15.92 2.92 1.42
C LEU A 155 16.53 2.88 2.82
N TYR A 156 15.94 3.63 3.77
CA TYR A 156 16.30 3.56 5.19
C TYR A 156 16.19 2.14 5.74
N SER A 157 15.11 1.43 5.40
CA SER A 157 14.88 0.05 5.85
C SER A 157 15.94 -0.90 5.32
N ARG A 158 16.36 -0.75 4.06
CA ARG A 158 17.45 -1.55 3.45
C ARG A 158 18.78 -1.29 4.14
N ASP A 159 19.08 -0.02 4.40
CA ASP A 159 20.34 0.35 5.06
C ASP A 159 20.35 -0.07 6.52
N ALA A 160 19.26 0.10 7.26
CA ALA A 160 19.14 -0.36 8.63
C ALA A 160 19.39 -1.87 8.75
N PHE A 161 18.82 -2.67 7.84
CA PHE A 161 19.06 -4.12 7.80
C PHE A 161 20.52 -4.46 7.44
N SER A 162 21.07 -3.82 6.43
CA SER A 162 22.45 -4.02 6.00
C SER A 162 23.45 -3.60 7.09
N SER A 163 23.18 -2.49 7.76
CA SER A 163 23.99 -1.96 8.85
C SER A 163 23.96 -2.86 10.08
N TYR A 164 22.79 -3.43 10.40
CA TYR A 164 22.67 -4.43 11.46
C TYR A 164 23.54 -5.66 11.19
N ILE A 165 23.49 -6.22 9.97
CA ILE A 165 24.30 -7.38 9.58
C ILE A 165 25.80 -7.04 9.61
N ALA A 166 26.17 -5.86 9.14
CA ALA A 166 27.56 -5.41 9.04
C ALA A 166 28.11 -4.83 10.35
N HIS A 167 27.31 -4.75 11.42
CA HIS A 167 27.65 -4.12 12.71
C HIS A 167 28.19 -2.68 12.53
N ARG A 168 27.58 -1.90 11.62
CA ARG A 168 27.92 -0.50 11.38
C ARG A 168 26.73 0.42 11.70
N PRO A 169 26.94 1.72 11.93
CA PRO A 169 25.86 2.68 12.03
C PRO A 169 24.99 2.71 10.78
N VAL A 170 23.71 3.00 10.96
CA VAL A 170 22.78 3.23 9.83
C VAL A 170 23.24 4.47 9.08
N GLU A 171 23.28 4.42 7.78
CA GLU A 171 23.56 5.56 6.93
C GLU A 171 22.37 6.52 6.96
N ASP A 172 22.61 7.79 7.22
CA ASP A 172 21.55 8.80 7.35
C ASP A 172 21.51 9.75 6.15
N ARG A 173 22.36 9.52 5.12
CA ARG A 173 22.53 10.39 3.96
C ARG A 173 22.31 9.64 2.67
N TYR A 174 21.48 10.22 1.81
CA TYR A 174 21.08 9.61 0.56
C TYR A 174 21.24 10.61 -0.58
N SER A 175 22.05 10.27 -1.59
CA SER A 175 22.15 11.09 -2.79
C SER A 175 20.83 11.05 -3.58
N GLN A 176 20.53 12.11 -4.34
CA GLN A 176 19.36 12.14 -5.21
C GLN A 176 19.34 10.96 -6.20
N GLU A 177 20.50 10.55 -6.71
CA GLU A 177 20.63 9.41 -7.63
C GLU A 177 20.25 8.09 -6.96
N LEU A 178 20.67 7.91 -5.68
CA LEU A 178 20.32 6.72 -4.91
C LEU A 178 18.82 6.65 -4.64
N ILE A 179 18.20 7.80 -4.28
CA ILE A 179 16.76 7.92 -4.07
C ILE A 179 16.00 7.62 -5.37
N ALA A 180 16.42 8.19 -6.49
CA ALA A 180 15.81 7.94 -7.79
C ALA A 180 15.91 6.46 -8.18
N ARG A 181 17.04 5.82 -7.94
CA ARG A 181 17.22 4.38 -8.18
C ARG A 181 16.26 3.55 -7.31
N ALA A 182 16.21 3.82 -6.02
CA ALA A 182 15.31 3.10 -5.10
C ALA A 182 13.83 3.27 -5.50
N TYR A 183 13.44 4.48 -5.92
CA TYR A 183 12.11 4.75 -6.44
C TYR A 183 11.83 3.90 -7.71
N HIS A 184 12.70 3.93 -8.71
CA HIS A 184 12.51 3.17 -9.95
C HIS A 184 12.52 1.65 -9.72
N GLU A 185 13.35 1.16 -8.81
CA GLU A 185 13.32 -0.26 -8.40
C GLU A 185 11.97 -0.62 -7.80
N ALA A 186 11.43 0.19 -6.87
CA ALA A 186 10.16 -0.08 -6.22
C ALA A 186 8.96 -0.04 -7.18
N VAL A 187 9.01 0.83 -8.20
CA VAL A 187 7.96 0.92 -9.25
C VAL A 187 8.00 -0.29 -10.19
N THR A 188 9.19 -0.88 -10.45
CA THR A 188 9.34 -1.99 -11.39
C THR A 188 9.18 -3.36 -10.74
N VAL A 189 9.39 -3.46 -9.43
CA VAL A 189 9.33 -4.72 -8.68
C VAL A 189 8.06 -4.74 -7.83
N ASP A 190 7.10 -5.60 -8.21
CA ASP A 190 5.89 -5.84 -7.41
C ASP A 190 6.22 -6.70 -6.18
N ASP A 191 6.87 -6.08 -5.21
CA ASP A 191 7.24 -6.72 -3.95
C ASP A 191 6.56 -6.02 -2.76
N PRO A 192 5.55 -6.66 -2.13
CA PRO A 192 4.78 -6.05 -1.05
C PRO A 192 5.61 -5.79 0.23
N ARG A 193 6.84 -6.29 0.31
CA ARG A 193 7.78 -5.96 1.38
C ARG A 193 8.26 -4.51 1.32
N TRP A 194 8.26 -3.91 0.11
CA TRP A 194 8.58 -2.50 -0.08
C TRP A 194 7.32 -1.66 0.03
N LEU A 195 7.40 -0.63 0.85
CA LEU A 195 6.24 0.18 1.20
C LEU A 195 5.72 0.95 -0.01
N LEU A 196 6.64 1.48 -0.84
CA LEU A 196 6.24 2.16 -2.07
C LEU A 196 5.57 1.19 -3.05
N SER A 197 6.15 0.01 -3.33
CA SER A 197 5.52 -1.01 -4.21
C SER A 197 4.12 -1.40 -3.70
N PHE A 198 3.97 -1.55 -2.39
CA PHE A 198 2.70 -1.90 -1.78
C PHE A 198 1.66 -0.77 -1.89
N ALA A 199 2.10 0.49 -1.76
CA ALA A 199 1.24 1.67 -1.84
C ALA A 199 0.98 2.15 -3.28
N LEU A 200 1.85 1.81 -4.24
CA LEU A 200 1.80 2.32 -5.60
C LEU A 200 0.43 2.21 -6.28
N PRO A 201 -0.32 1.10 -6.16
CA PRO A 201 -1.66 1.00 -6.74
C PRO A 201 -2.71 1.92 -6.12
N LEU A 202 -2.39 2.61 -5.01
CA LEU A 202 -3.24 3.61 -4.36
C LEU A 202 -2.91 5.04 -4.81
N LEU A 203 -1.79 5.23 -5.49
CA LEU A 203 -1.30 6.51 -5.96
C LEU A 203 -1.79 6.75 -7.40
N ASP A 204 -1.78 8.01 -7.83
CA ASP A 204 -2.09 8.38 -9.21
C ASP A 204 -1.12 7.70 -10.20
N ASP A 205 -1.62 7.30 -11.37
CA ASP A 205 -0.82 6.66 -12.43
C ASP A 205 0.42 7.50 -12.84
N GLY A 206 0.31 8.83 -12.79
CA GLY A 206 1.42 9.73 -13.04
C GLY A 206 2.60 9.55 -12.08
N VAL A 207 2.34 9.06 -10.89
CA VAL A 207 3.38 8.80 -9.88
C VAL A 207 4.26 7.60 -10.24
N ALA A 208 3.78 6.67 -11.04
CA ALA A 208 4.58 5.55 -11.53
C ALA A 208 5.70 5.96 -12.53
N HIS A 209 5.69 7.22 -13.01
CA HIS A 209 6.56 7.70 -14.08
C HIS A 209 7.28 9.01 -13.75
N LEU A 210 7.66 9.23 -12.47
CA LEU A 210 8.41 10.43 -12.09
C LEU A 210 9.79 10.44 -12.74
N ASP A 211 10.10 11.53 -13.44
CA ASP A 211 11.44 11.78 -13.94
C ASP A 211 12.37 12.41 -12.87
N GLY A 212 13.63 12.58 -13.19
CA GLY A 212 14.61 13.15 -12.27
C GLY A 212 14.27 14.57 -11.80
N GLY A 213 13.57 15.36 -12.63
CA GLY A 213 13.11 16.71 -12.29
C GLY A 213 11.96 16.67 -11.28
N ALA A 214 10.98 15.80 -11.50
CA ALA A 214 9.86 15.58 -10.60
C ALA A 214 10.34 15.04 -9.24
N ILE A 215 11.30 14.12 -9.24
CA ILE A 215 11.93 13.60 -8.00
C ILE A 215 12.64 14.73 -7.24
N ALA A 216 13.43 15.58 -7.94
CA ALA A 216 14.09 16.73 -7.31
C ALA A 216 13.06 17.72 -6.71
N GLN A 217 11.95 17.97 -7.41
CA GLN A 217 10.87 18.81 -6.92
C GLN A 217 10.19 18.22 -5.69
N ALA A 218 9.94 16.91 -5.69
CA ALA A 218 9.37 16.21 -4.54
C ALA A 218 10.30 16.26 -3.31
N LEU A 219 11.62 16.09 -3.48
CA LEU A 219 12.60 16.25 -2.41
C LEU A 219 12.59 17.67 -1.83
N GLN A 220 12.53 18.70 -2.67
CA GLN A 220 12.37 20.08 -2.23
C GLN A 220 11.04 20.31 -1.48
N GLY A 221 9.98 19.61 -1.91
CA GLY A 221 8.69 19.61 -1.22
C GLY A 221 8.81 19.02 0.17
N LEU A 222 9.36 17.82 0.31
CA LEU A 222 9.60 17.16 1.59
C LEU A 222 10.48 18.00 2.54
N HIS A 223 11.48 18.70 2.00
CA HIS A 223 12.28 19.65 2.76
C HIS A 223 11.43 20.81 3.31
N ARG A 224 10.61 21.45 2.47
CA ARG A 224 9.70 22.51 2.94
C ARG A 224 8.70 22.03 3.99
N ARG A 225 8.34 20.74 3.97
CA ARG A 225 7.47 20.09 4.98
C ARG A 225 8.24 19.75 6.27
N GLY A 226 9.57 19.91 6.28
CA GLY A 226 10.41 19.62 7.44
C GLY A 226 10.65 18.12 7.69
N LEU A 227 10.50 17.26 6.68
CA LEU A 227 10.74 15.81 6.80
C LEU A 227 12.17 15.41 6.46
N ILE A 228 12.81 16.16 5.55
CA ILE A 228 14.21 15.97 5.17
C ILE A 228 14.94 17.31 5.13
N GLU A 229 16.27 17.27 5.20
CA GLU A 229 17.10 18.45 5.05
C GLU A 229 18.33 18.17 4.18
N PRO A 230 18.90 19.18 3.51
CA PRO A 230 20.15 19.05 2.78
C PRO A 230 21.32 18.71 3.70
N ALA A 231 22.19 17.79 3.27
CA ALA A 231 23.42 17.40 3.95
C ALA A 231 24.59 17.40 2.95
N GLY A 232 25.03 18.58 2.54
CA GLY A 232 25.97 18.78 1.42
C GLY A 232 25.30 18.61 0.08
N GLN A 233 25.68 17.57 -0.69
CA GLN A 233 25.03 17.18 -1.94
C GLN A 233 23.94 16.10 -1.74
N ASP A 234 23.81 15.60 -0.51
CA ASP A 234 22.89 14.55 -0.14
C ASP A 234 21.68 15.10 0.62
N TRP A 235 20.76 14.22 0.91
CA TRP A 235 19.60 14.46 1.75
C TRP A 235 19.67 13.58 2.99
N LYS A 236 19.20 14.07 4.12
CA LYS A 236 19.00 13.28 5.32
C LYS A 236 17.64 13.55 5.94
N PHE A 237 17.14 12.64 6.73
CA PHE A 237 15.94 12.87 7.51
C PHE A 237 16.15 13.93 8.58
N THR A 238 15.15 14.74 8.84
CA THR A 238 15.00 15.51 10.07
C THR A 238 14.51 14.60 11.19
N ILE A 239 14.48 15.07 12.44
CA ILE A 239 13.96 14.27 13.55
C ILE A 239 12.53 13.73 13.29
N PRO A 240 11.54 14.55 12.85
CA PRO A 240 10.22 14.03 12.50
C PRO A 240 10.23 13.04 11.33
N GLY A 241 11.06 13.29 10.32
CA GLY A 241 11.20 12.39 9.16
C GLY A 241 11.82 11.05 9.52
N GLU A 242 12.88 11.06 10.35
CA GLU A 242 13.53 9.85 10.85
C GLU A 242 12.58 9.02 11.73
N TYR A 243 11.80 9.67 12.58
CA TYR A 243 10.79 9.01 13.40
C TYR A 243 9.76 8.29 12.53
N ALA A 244 9.26 8.93 11.45
CA ALA A 244 8.37 8.30 10.50
C ALA A 244 9.05 7.13 9.76
N ALA A 245 10.27 7.32 9.23
CA ALA A 245 11.02 6.29 8.52
C ALA A 245 11.34 5.08 9.41
N LEU A 246 11.74 5.30 10.66
CA LEU A 246 11.98 4.25 11.64
C LEU A 246 10.70 3.48 11.98
N SER A 247 9.59 4.20 12.15
CA SER A 247 8.27 3.58 12.37
C SER A 247 7.86 2.70 11.18
N PHE A 248 8.07 3.18 9.95
CA PHE A 248 7.78 2.42 8.73
C PHE A 248 8.70 1.20 8.58
N HIS A 249 9.97 1.33 8.98
CA HIS A 249 10.89 0.19 9.04
C HIS A 249 10.42 -0.89 10.03
N ARG A 250 9.91 -0.48 11.20
CA ARG A 250 9.41 -1.37 12.27
C ARG A 250 7.94 -1.78 12.08
N ARG A 251 7.36 -1.54 10.93
CA ARG A 251 5.96 -1.90 10.71
C ARG A 251 5.72 -3.39 10.83
N THR A 252 4.68 -3.75 11.57
CA THR A 252 4.23 -5.12 11.77
C THR A 252 3.09 -5.49 10.83
N VAL A 253 2.24 -4.51 10.52
CA VAL A 253 1.09 -4.66 9.63
C VAL A 253 0.95 -3.43 8.75
N THR A 254 0.63 -3.66 7.48
CA THR A 254 0.23 -2.62 6.53
C THR A 254 -1.10 -3.02 5.92
N VAL A 255 -2.09 -2.13 6.01
CA VAL A 255 -3.41 -2.31 5.40
C VAL A 255 -3.58 -1.23 4.33
N ALA A 256 -3.77 -1.64 3.09
CA ALA A 256 -4.13 -0.77 1.98
C ALA A 256 -5.59 -1.01 1.62
N VAL A 257 -6.34 0.06 1.50
CA VAL A 257 -7.75 0.04 1.10
C VAL A 257 -7.93 0.97 -0.08
N ASP A 258 -8.40 0.42 -1.19
CA ASP A 258 -8.81 1.16 -2.38
C ASP A 258 -10.29 0.92 -2.61
N THR A 259 -11.10 1.94 -2.41
CA THR A 259 -12.56 1.86 -2.48
C THR A 259 -13.09 2.65 -3.66
N VAL A 260 -13.93 1.99 -4.46
CA VAL A 260 -14.76 2.64 -5.47
C VAL A 260 -16.21 2.47 -5.03
N ALA A 261 -16.93 3.57 -4.93
CA ALA A 261 -18.33 3.56 -4.57
C ALA A 261 -19.16 4.41 -5.53
N ALA A 262 -20.38 3.97 -5.83
CA ALA A 262 -21.37 4.73 -6.56
C ALA A 262 -22.21 5.57 -5.57
N ASP A 263 -22.44 6.83 -5.91
CA ASP A 263 -23.41 7.66 -5.20
C ASP A 263 -24.85 7.35 -5.69
N VAL A 264 -25.82 8.02 -5.10
CA VAL A 264 -27.26 7.87 -5.45
C VAL A 264 -27.58 8.24 -6.91
N ASP A 265 -26.74 9.03 -7.54
CA ASP A 265 -26.86 9.44 -8.94
C ASP A 265 -26.05 8.51 -9.87
N GLY A 266 -25.41 7.47 -9.34
CA GLY A 266 -24.55 6.53 -10.08
C GLY A 266 -23.18 7.08 -10.46
N ARG A 267 -22.75 8.21 -9.87
CA ARG A 267 -21.40 8.74 -10.06
C ARG A 267 -20.43 7.95 -9.20
N LEU A 268 -19.29 7.61 -9.76
CA LEU A 268 -18.25 6.88 -9.04
C LEU A 268 -17.36 7.86 -8.27
N GLY A 269 -17.19 7.59 -6.99
CA GLY A 269 -16.17 8.19 -6.14
C GLY A 269 -15.14 7.17 -5.73
N THR A 270 -13.92 7.59 -5.54
CA THR A 270 -12.81 6.73 -5.11
C THR A 270 -12.18 7.25 -3.83
N HIS A 271 -11.78 6.34 -2.95
CA HIS A 271 -11.06 6.63 -1.73
C HIS A 271 -9.94 5.62 -1.56
N ALA A 272 -8.72 6.10 -1.39
CA ALA A 272 -7.58 5.24 -1.12
C ALA A 272 -6.95 5.60 0.23
N ALA A 273 -6.60 4.60 1.00
CA ALA A 273 -6.05 4.75 2.33
C ALA A 273 -4.98 3.69 2.62
N LEU A 274 -3.97 4.09 3.38
CA LEU A 274 -2.94 3.20 3.90
C LEU A 274 -2.87 3.35 5.42
N LEU A 275 -3.01 2.25 6.15
CA LEU A 275 -2.80 2.19 7.59
C LEU A 275 -1.55 1.35 7.86
N LEU A 276 -0.65 1.87 8.69
CA LEU A 276 0.60 1.20 9.03
C LEU A 276 0.71 1.09 10.54
N ARG A 277 0.72 -0.14 11.04
CA ARG A 277 1.00 -0.42 12.45
C ARG A 277 2.49 -0.72 12.61
N SER A 278 3.17 0.03 13.45
CA SER A 278 4.50 -0.29 13.95
C SER A 278 4.44 -0.75 15.41
N ASP A 279 5.57 -0.87 16.07
CA ASP A 279 5.62 -1.31 17.49
C ASP A 279 4.80 -0.38 18.39
N GLU A 280 4.90 0.94 18.18
CA GLU A 280 4.21 1.94 18.98
C GLU A 280 3.16 2.74 18.19
N PRO A 281 3.49 3.48 17.11
CA PRO A 281 2.52 4.31 16.42
C PRO A 281 1.65 3.52 15.44
N LEU A 282 0.42 4.03 15.24
CA LEU A 282 -0.45 3.70 14.14
C LEU A 282 -0.53 4.92 13.21
N TRP A 283 -0.12 4.73 11.98
CA TRP A 283 -0.11 5.76 10.94
C TRP A 283 -1.27 5.57 9.99
N PHE A 284 -1.85 6.68 9.60
CA PHE A 284 -2.84 6.76 8.53
C PHE A 284 -2.33 7.68 7.43
N MET A 285 -2.43 7.20 6.20
CA MET A 285 -2.15 7.98 5.01
C MET A 285 -3.42 7.98 4.14
N ASN A 286 -4.06 9.13 4.07
CA ASN A 286 -5.16 9.35 3.14
C ASN A 286 -4.59 9.72 1.77
N LEU A 287 -4.97 8.99 0.73
CA LEU A 287 -4.43 9.10 -0.62
C LEU A 287 -5.58 9.49 -1.59
N PRO A 288 -6.03 10.75 -1.59
CA PRO A 288 -7.10 11.17 -2.50
C PRO A 288 -6.59 11.13 -3.95
N VAL A 289 -7.48 10.81 -4.90
CA VAL A 289 -7.16 10.85 -6.34
C VAL A 289 -6.75 12.25 -6.78
N GLU A 290 -7.38 13.27 -6.22
CA GLU A 290 -7.04 14.67 -6.48
C GLU A 290 -6.68 15.39 -5.17
N GLY A 291 -5.61 16.19 -5.21
CA GLY A 291 -5.18 17.00 -4.08
C GLY A 291 -3.99 16.42 -3.31
N GLU A 292 -3.85 16.85 -2.06
CA GLU A 292 -2.74 16.44 -1.20
C GLU A 292 -3.12 15.22 -0.35
N ALA A 293 -2.22 14.26 -0.29
CA ALA A 293 -2.25 13.18 0.69
C ALA A 293 -2.05 13.74 2.11
N ALA A 294 -2.57 13.06 3.12
CA ALA A 294 -2.33 13.42 4.51
C ALA A 294 -1.71 12.22 5.24
N LEU A 295 -0.52 12.42 5.82
CA LEU A 295 0.13 11.46 6.71
C LEU A 295 -0.05 11.94 8.15
N THR A 296 -0.68 11.13 8.99
CA THR A 296 -0.93 11.47 10.40
C THR A 296 -0.87 10.24 11.30
N GLY A 297 -0.45 10.44 12.55
CA GLY A 297 -0.62 9.45 13.60
C GLY A 297 -2.07 9.43 14.08
N ILE A 298 -2.61 8.25 14.35
CA ILE A 298 -4.01 8.09 14.76
C ILE A 298 -4.17 7.09 15.90
N SER A 299 -5.26 7.24 16.68
CA SER A 299 -5.70 6.26 17.67
C SER A 299 -6.39 5.06 17.00
N LEU A 300 -6.58 3.97 17.75
CA LEU A 300 -7.40 2.84 17.30
C LEU A 300 -8.85 3.23 17.06
N GLN A 301 -9.40 4.16 17.85
CA GLN A 301 -10.76 4.63 17.63
C GLN A 301 -10.86 5.40 16.31
N ALA A 302 -9.89 6.29 16.02
CA ALA A 302 -9.84 6.98 14.75
C ALA A 302 -9.67 6.02 13.56
N ALA A 303 -8.86 4.95 13.72
CA ALA A 303 -8.75 3.91 12.71
C ALA A 303 -10.08 3.18 12.46
N ARG A 304 -10.84 2.89 13.52
CA ARG A 304 -12.20 2.32 13.41
C ARG A 304 -13.10 3.25 12.61
N ASP A 305 -13.18 4.52 13.02
CA ASP A 305 -14.04 5.51 12.37
C ASP A 305 -13.70 5.67 10.88
N ILE A 306 -12.40 5.60 10.53
CA ILE A 306 -11.91 5.64 9.15
C ILE A 306 -12.36 4.38 8.38
N LEU A 307 -12.16 3.19 8.93
CA LEU A 307 -12.55 1.94 8.29
C LEU A 307 -14.06 1.88 8.07
N ASP A 308 -14.83 2.26 9.08
CA ASP A 308 -16.30 2.31 8.98
C ASP A 308 -16.75 3.30 7.90
N ALA A 309 -16.07 4.46 7.78
CA ALA A 309 -16.34 5.43 6.73
C ALA A 309 -15.99 4.89 5.32
N LEU A 310 -14.90 4.12 5.18
CA LEU A 310 -14.48 3.53 3.90
C LEU A 310 -15.46 2.46 3.40
N PHE A 311 -16.17 1.79 4.29
CA PHE A 311 -17.12 0.71 3.94
C PHE A 311 -18.59 1.16 4.01
N THR A 312 -18.84 2.44 4.26
CA THR A 312 -20.19 3.04 4.29
C THR A 312 -20.48 3.79 2.98
N PRO A 313 -21.74 3.85 2.52
CA PRO A 313 -22.09 4.57 1.29
C PRO A 313 -21.74 6.06 1.39
N LEU A 314 -21.18 6.60 0.30
CA LEU A 314 -20.81 8.01 0.16
C LEU A 314 -21.93 9.01 0.47
N ALA A 315 -23.21 8.58 0.38
CA ALA A 315 -24.38 9.42 0.62
C ALA A 315 -24.61 9.81 2.09
N LYS A 316 -23.90 9.21 3.06
CA LYS A 316 -24.12 9.47 4.49
C LYS A 316 -23.00 10.17 5.23
N ALA A 317 -21.83 10.26 4.64
CA ALA A 317 -20.71 10.95 5.27
C ALA A 317 -19.99 11.81 4.23
N PRO A 318 -20.20 13.14 4.21
CA PRO A 318 -19.08 13.96 3.82
C PRO A 318 -17.98 13.58 4.80
N LEU A 319 -16.90 12.93 4.30
CA LEU A 319 -15.68 12.75 5.08
C LEU A 319 -15.40 14.10 5.74
N GLN A 320 -15.67 14.21 7.04
CA GLN A 320 -15.38 15.43 7.75
C GLN A 320 -13.90 15.64 7.57
N ARG A 321 -13.58 16.60 6.71
CA ARG A 321 -12.23 17.06 6.49
C ARG A 321 -11.66 17.26 7.90
N PRO A 322 -10.57 16.55 8.29
CA PRO A 322 -9.95 16.80 9.59
C PRO A 322 -9.85 18.31 9.75
N PRO A 323 -10.19 18.88 10.90
CA PRO A 323 -10.17 20.33 11.08
C PRO A 323 -8.82 20.82 10.58
N ALA A 324 -8.86 21.76 9.63
CA ALA A 324 -7.63 22.33 9.07
C ALA A 324 -6.77 22.74 10.25
N PRO A 325 -5.49 22.32 10.32
CA PRO A 325 -4.61 22.74 11.38
C PRO A 325 -4.70 24.25 11.45
N GLN A 326 -5.08 24.78 12.62
CA GLN A 326 -5.09 26.22 12.83
C GLN A 326 -3.64 26.67 12.59
N THR A 327 -3.41 27.31 11.46
CA THR A 327 -2.15 27.94 11.13
C THR A 327 -1.94 29.01 12.22
N THR A 328 -1.27 28.65 13.30
CA THR A 328 -0.59 29.63 14.12
C THR A 328 0.37 30.32 13.16
N ALA A 329 0.09 31.59 12.86
CA ALA A 329 0.90 32.40 11.98
C ALA A 329 2.37 32.20 12.39
N ALA A 330 3.19 31.74 11.46
CA ALA A 330 4.61 31.56 11.69
C ALA A 330 5.17 32.92 12.16
N PRO A 331 6.00 32.94 13.22
CA PRO A 331 6.67 34.15 13.61
C PRO A 331 7.46 34.70 12.43
N PRO A 332 7.50 36.04 12.24
CA PRO A 332 8.24 36.63 11.12
C PRO A 332 9.69 36.13 11.15
N PRO A 333 10.28 35.80 9.99
CA PRO A 333 11.66 35.33 9.93
C PRO A 333 12.59 36.38 10.56
N PRO A 334 13.62 35.92 11.32
CA PRO A 334 14.63 36.85 11.86
C PRO A 334 15.31 37.58 10.70
N PRO A 335 15.70 38.86 10.88
CA PRO A 335 16.45 39.61 9.89
C PRO A 335 17.71 38.86 9.47
N GLY A 336 17.83 38.61 8.15
CA GLY A 336 18.94 37.85 7.58
C GLY A 336 20.30 38.53 7.90
N PRO A 337 21.36 37.71 8.04
CA PRO A 337 22.71 38.24 8.22
C PRO A 337 23.14 39.11 7.02
N PRO A 338 23.95 40.15 7.22
CA PRO A 338 24.42 41.01 6.15
C PRO A 338 25.20 40.21 5.10
N ALA A 339 24.98 40.52 3.83
CA ALA A 339 25.64 39.85 2.70
C ALA A 339 27.16 39.87 2.83
N PRO A 340 27.86 38.73 2.62
CA PRO A 340 29.31 38.71 2.63
C PRO A 340 29.88 39.50 1.43
N PRO A 341 31.07 40.11 1.57
CA PRO A 341 31.70 40.82 0.48
C PRO A 341 32.10 39.89 -0.67
N PRO A 342 32.18 40.39 -1.90
CA PRO A 342 32.51 39.56 -3.06
C PRO A 342 33.92 38.98 -2.95
N TYR A 343 34.02 37.66 -2.85
CA TYR A 343 35.31 36.96 -2.92
C TYR A 343 35.81 36.89 -4.35
N SER A 344 37.01 37.40 -4.58
CA SER A 344 37.78 37.22 -5.82
C SER A 344 38.13 35.71 -5.93
N ALA A 345 37.78 35.11 -7.06
CA ALA A 345 38.05 33.70 -7.36
C ALA A 345 39.57 33.49 -7.48
N ALA A 346 40.09 32.59 -6.67
CA ALA A 346 41.43 32.02 -6.84
C ALA A 346 41.35 30.85 -7.86
N PRO A 347 42.39 30.64 -8.72
CA PRO A 347 42.40 29.59 -9.72
C PRO A 347 42.45 28.18 -9.09
N ALA A 348 41.65 27.28 -9.62
CA ALA A 348 41.58 25.90 -9.19
C ALA A 348 42.87 25.12 -9.51
N PRO A 349 43.35 24.23 -8.60
CA PRO A 349 44.46 23.34 -8.89
C PRO A 349 44.06 22.21 -9.89
N PRO A 350 45.00 21.70 -10.69
CA PRO A 350 44.70 20.67 -11.69
C PRO A 350 44.38 19.33 -11.03
N TYR A 351 43.26 18.73 -11.45
CA TYR A 351 42.87 17.39 -11.05
C TYR A 351 43.86 16.34 -11.52
N ALA A 352 44.44 15.58 -10.59
CA ALA A 352 45.16 14.35 -10.88
C ALA A 352 44.14 13.23 -11.19
N ALA A 353 44.28 12.63 -12.37
CA ALA A 353 43.45 11.49 -12.80
C ALA A 353 43.62 10.29 -11.86
N GLN A 354 42.54 9.79 -11.31
CA GLN A 354 42.52 8.51 -10.61
C GLN A 354 42.53 7.35 -11.63
N PRO A 355 43.25 6.26 -11.34
CA PRO A 355 43.26 5.08 -12.22
C PRO A 355 41.90 4.34 -12.15
N PRO A 356 41.48 3.68 -13.26
CA PRO A 356 40.23 2.95 -13.29
C PRO A 356 40.33 1.69 -12.41
N TYR A 357 39.41 1.53 -11.47
CA TYR A 357 39.23 0.27 -10.77
C TYR A 357 38.71 -0.79 -11.75
N GLY A 358 39.60 -1.68 -12.13
CA GLY A 358 39.29 -2.91 -12.84
C GLY A 358 38.61 -3.88 -11.89
N GLY A 359 37.27 -3.96 -11.94
CA GLY A 359 36.52 -5.04 -11.33
C GLY A 359 36.76 -6.32 -12.06
N ALA A 360 37.45 -7.28 -11.43
CA ALA A 360 37.53 -8.64 -11.91
C ALA A 360 36.13 -9.27 -11.93
N PRO A 361 35.72 -9.99 -12.98
CA PRO A 361 34.45 -10.71 -12.98
C PRO A 361 34.51 -11.82 -11.92
N TYR A 362 33.58 -11.78 -10.97
CA TYR A 362 33.31 -12.90 -10.08
C TYR A 362 32.92 -14.10 -10.93
N ALA A 363 33.79 -15.09 -11.01
CA ALA A 363 33.48 -16.40 -11.58
C ALA A 363 32.40 -17.01 -10.68
N ALA A 364 31.20 -17.18 -11.23
CA ALA A 364 30.10 -17.91 -10.59
C ALA A 364 30.56 -19.36 -10.40
N THR A 365 30.80 -19.76 -9.16
CA THR A 365 30.94 -21.17 -8.80
C THR A 365 29.54 -21.79 -8.91
N PRO A 366 29.37 -22.95 -9.56
CA PRO A 366 28.05 -23.56 -9.69
C PRO A 366 27.48 -23.89 -8.29
N ALA A 367 26.27 -23.47 -8.04
CA ALA A 367 25.52 -23.75 -6.81
C ALA A 367 25.08 -25.22 -6.84
N ASP A 368 25.66 -26.05 -5.97
CA ASP A 368 25.30 -27.47 -5.83
C ASP A 368 24.22 -27.72 -4.78
N GLY A 369 23.27 -26.80 -4.59
CA GLY A 369 22.21 -27.00 -3.61
C GLY A 369 20.89 -26.37 -3.99
N ILE A 370 19.80 -27.07 -3.67
CA ILE A 370 18.41 -26.57 -3.77
C ILE A 370 17.85 -26.47 -2.36
N CYS A 371 17.21 -25.37 -2.02
CA CYS A 371 16.55 -25.21 -0.73
C CYS A 371 15.42 -26.24 -0.57
N PRO A 372 15.41 -27.06 0.51
CA PRO A 372 14.38 -28.07 0.70
C PRO A 372 12.99 -27.46 1.02
N ALA A 373 12.94 -26.20 1.43
CA ALA A 373 11.69 -25.53 1.79
C ALA A 373 11.00 -24.82 0.63
N CYS A 374 11.77 -24.25 -0.34
CA CYS A 374 11.19 -23.47 -1.46
C CYS A 374 11.66 -23.90 -2.85
N GLY A 375 12.54 -24.89 -2.97
CA GLY A 375 13.02 -25.40 -4.26
C GLY A 375 13.95 -24.45 -5.02
N GLN A 376 14.36 -23.31 -4.46
CA GLN A 376 15.24 -22.35 -5.11
C GLN A 376 16.71 -22.69 -4.91
N PRO A 377 17.59 -22.36 -5.89
CA PRO A 377 19.02 -22.60 -5.75
C PRO A 377 19.61 -21.79 -4.59
N VAL A 378 20.52 -22.41 -3.85
CA VAL A 378 21.21 -21.81 -2.71
C VAL A 378 22.70 -21.74 -2.94
N VAL A 379 23.34 -20.71 -2.39
CA VAL A 379 24.78 -20.53 -2.47
C VAL A 379 25.47 -21.59 -1.60
N ALA A 380 26.52 -22.23 -2.14
CA ALA A 380 27.28 -23.22 -1.39
C ALA A 380 27.83 -22.65 -0.08
N GLY A 381 27.59 -23.35 1.04
CA GLY A 381 27.96 -22.89 2.38
C GLY A 381 26.97 -21.93 3.08
N ALA A 382 25.86 -21.59 2.44
CA ALA A 382 24.84 -20.78 3.08
C ALA A 382 24.12 -21.58 4.20
N VAL A 383 24.02 -20.97 5.38
CA VAL A 383 23.29 -21.55 6.54
C VAL A 383 21.78 -21.33 6.42
N PHE A 384 21.38 -20.30 5.68
CA PHE A 384 19.98 -19.93 5.44
C PHE A 384 19.73 -19.69 3.94
N CYS A 385 18.54 -20.04 3.48
CA CYS A 385 18.11 -19.74 2.13
C CYS A 385 17.86 -18.23 1.96
N GLY A 386 18.56 -17.61 1.02
CA GLY A 386 18.39 -16.17 0.74
C GLY A 386 16.98 -15.79 0.21
N ASN A 387 16.23 -16.79 -0.30
CA ASN A 387 14.90 -16.55 -0.86
C ASN A 387 13.77 -16.71 0.17
N CYS A 388 13.79 -17.74 1.03
CA CYS A 388 12.70 -18.03 1.96
C CYS A 388 13.10 -17.96 3.44
N GLY A 389 14.36 -17.67 3.76
CA GLY A 389 14.88 -17.61 5.12
C GLY A 389 14.95 -18.95 5.86
N ALA A 390 14.63 -20.08 5.21
CA ALA A 390 14.71 -21.38 5.84
C ALA A 390 16.16 -21.77 6.13
N ARG A 391 16.41 -22.38 7.28
CA ARG A 391 17.73 -22.92 7.62
C ARG A 391 18.02 -24.15 6.77
N ILE A 392 19.21 -24.19 6.12
CA ILE A 392 19.64 -25.23 5.18
C ILE A 392 20.94 -25.92 5.59
N GLY A 393 21.60 -25.46 6.62
CA GLY A 393 22.82 -26.05 7.18
C GLY A 393 22.72 -26.35 8.65
#